data_d0f022d9dc3d76f88e48b5b76b11728e
#
_entry.id   d0f022d9dc3d76f88e48b5b76b11728e
#
_cell.length_a   1.000
_cell.length_b   1.000
_cell.length_c   1.000
_cell.angle_alpha   90.00
_cell.angle_beta   90.00
_cell.angle_gamma   90.00
#
_symmetry.space_group_name_H-M   'P 1'
#
loop_
_entity.id
_entity.type
_entity.pdbx_description
1 polymer ?
#
loop_
_entity_poly.entity_id
_entity_poly.type
_entity_poly.pdbx_seq_one_letter_code
_entity_poly.pdbx_strand_id
1 'polypeptide(L)'
;VGLGGLAECNPDKHLTSNSDALLEEILRERACELGFEDVRLFDMIRYKRADLFQKKLHGLKVYRNDGSGKKPWSGSDGNSAQYPWPTEFTYEPFVLSARSWWTNFSPKWYLSAFPVAEINKGYGLTQNPGW
;
A
#
# COMPACT_ATOMS: atom_id res chain seq x y z
N VAL A 1 1.52 -12.22 -18.68
CA VAL A 1 0.27 -12.77 -18.17
C VAL A 1 -0.82 -12.27 -19.12
N GLY A 2 -1.31 -13.14 -20.01
CA GLY A 2 -2.43 -12.80 -20.87
C GLY A 2 -3.66 -12.65 -20.00
N LEU A 3 -4.21 -11.44 -19.93
CA LEU A 3 -5.55 -11.27 -19.40
C LEU A 3 -6.50 -11.92 -20.39
N GLY A 4 -7.07 -13.08 -20.00
CA GLY A 4 -8.20 -13.66 -20.73
C GLY A 4 -9.30 -12.60 -20.86
N GLY A 5 -10.04 -12.62 -21.95
CA GLY A 5 -11.18 -11.72 -22.11
C GLY A 5 -12.12 -11.84 -20.90
N LEU A 6 -12.86 -10.80 -20.59
CA LEU A 6 -13.81 -10.78 -19.44
C LEU A 6 -14.79 -11.97 -19.46
N ALA A 7 -15.08 -12.51 -20.65
CA ALA A 7 -15.93 -13.70 -20.83
C ALA A 7 -15.22 -15.01 -20.41
N GLU A 8 -13.90 -15.04 -20.37
CA GLU A 8 -13.10 -16.20 -20.00
C GLU A 8 -12.69 -16.15 -18.51
N CYS A 9 -12.76 -14.96 -17.89
CA CYS A 9 -12.62 -14.85 -16.46
C CYS A 9 -13.81 -15.52 -15.80
N ASN A 10 -13.57 -16.56 -15.03
CA ASN A 10 -14.60 -17.15 -14.16
C ASN A 10 -14.59 -16.38 -12.83
N PRO A 11 -15.30 -15.26 -12.72
CA PRO A 11 -15.22 -14.42 -11.54
C PRO A 11 -15.79 -15.19 -10.35
N ASP A 12 -15.15 -15.06 -9.21
CA ASP A 12 -15.67 -15.61 -7.97
C ASP A 12 -17.11 -15.10 -7.76
N LYS A 13 -18.07 -16.04 -7.59
CA LYS A 13 -19.47 -15.72 -7.39
C LYS A 13 -19.70 -14.81 -6.18
N HIS A 14 -18.84 -14.92 -5.15
CA HIS A 14 -18.87 -14.04 -4.00
C HIS A 14 -18.60 -12.58 -4.41
N LEU A 15 -17.62 -12.36 -5.27
CA LEU A 15 -17.27 -11.01 -5.76
C LEU A 15 -18.37 -10.42 -6.64
N THR A 16 -18.98 -11.24 -7.50
CA THR A 16 -20.04 -10.76 -8.42
C THR A 16 -21.37 -10.51 -7.76
N SER A 17 -21.63 -11.10 -6.59
CA SER A 17 -22.87 -10.93 -5.82
C SER A 17 -22.77 -9.90 -4.69
N ASN A 18 -21.57 -9.41 -4.39
CA ASN A 18 -21.32 -8.49 -3.27
C ASN A 18 -20.48 -7.31 -3.74
N SER A 19 -21.11 -6.13 -3.82
CA SER A 19 -20.46 -4.90 -4.28
C SER A 19 -19.27 -4.47 -3.41
N ASP A 20 -19.35 -4.70 -2.11
CA ASP A 20 -18.29 -4.32 -1.19
C ASP A 20 -17.07 -5.23 -1.34
N ALA A 21 -17.29 -6.54 -1.47
CA ALA A 21 -16.22 -7.50 -1.75
C ALA A 21 -15.57 -7.23 -3.10
N LEU A 22 -16.36 -6.88 -4.12
CA LEU A 22 -15.86 -6.50 -5.44
C LEU A 22 -15.02 -5.21 -5.36
N LEU A 23 -15.47 -4.21 -4.60
CA LEU A 23 -14.72 -2.96 -4.41
C LEU A 23 -13.38 -3.22 -3.71
N GLU A 24 -13.36 -4.06 -2.68
CA GLU A 24 -12.11 -4.45 -2.00
C GLU A 24 -11.12 -5.09 -2.98
N GLU A 25 -11.60 -6.00 -3.82
CA GLU A 25 -10.75 -6.67 -4.80
C GLU A 25 -10.25 -5.70 -5.87
N ILE A 26 -11.11 -4.81 -6.38
CA ILE A 26 -10.69 -3.75 -7.31
C ILE A 26 -9.60 -2.87 -6.68
N LEU A 27 -9.76 -2.46 -5.42
CA LEU A 27 -8.77 -1.64 -4.73
C LEU A 27 -7.45 -2.40 -4.48
N ARG A 28 -7.53 -3.70 -4.25
CA ARG A 28 -6.37 -4.58 -4.13
C ARG A 28 -5.60 -4.69 -5.45
N GLU A 29 -6.32 -5.00 -6.53
CA GLU A 29 -5.72 -5.09 -7.88
C GLU A 29 -5.10 -3.76 -8.30
N ARG A 30 -5.81 -2.65 -8.13
CA ARG A 30 -5.27 -1.32 -8.42
C ARG A 30 -3.99 -1.03 -7.63
N ALA A 31 -3.90 -1.49 -6.38
CA ALA A 31 -2.71 -1.30 -5.57
C ALA A 31 -1.51 -2.11 -6.09
N CYS A 32 -1.76 -3.27 -6.70
CA CYS A 32 -0.73 -4.12 -7.28
C CYS A 32 -0.29 -3.61 -8.66
N GLU A 33 -1.26 -3.30 -9.53
CA GLU A 33 -0.99 -2.92 -10.91
C GLU A 33 -0.43 -1.50 -11.03
N LEU A 34 -0.94 -0.56 -10.23
CA LEU A 34 -0.56 0.85 -10.25
C LEU A 34 0.41 1.21 -9.11
N GLY A 35 1.18 0.22 -8.65
CA GLY A 35 2.23 0.45 -7.67
C GLY A 35 3.24 1.47 -8.19
N PHE A 36 3.63 2.43 -7.35
CA PHE A 36 4.56 3.53 -7.66
C PHE A 36 4.06 4.59 -8.66
N GLU A 37 2.78 4.58 -9.03
CA GLU A 37 2.16 5.61 -9.89
C GLU A 37 1.43 6.70 -9.10
N ASP A 38 1.66 6.80 -7.80
CA ASP A 38 1.07 7.79 -6.88
C ASP A 38 -0.46 7.79 -6.78
N VAL A 39 -1.14 6.79 -7.34
CA VAL A 39 -2.62 6.72 -7.34
C VAL A 39 -3.20 6.20 -6.04
N ARG A 40 -2.43 5.44 -5.26
CA ARG A 40 -2.90 4.75 -4.05
C ARG A 40 -3.50 5.69 -3.01
N LEU A 41 -2.85 6.83 -2.76
CA LEU A 41 -3.34 7.84 -1.82
C LEU A 41 -4.70 8.37 -2.23
N PHE A 42 -4.89 8.66 -3.52
CA PHE A 42 -6.15 9.17 -4.05
C PHE A 42 -7.27 8.13 -3.95
N ASP A 43 -6.98 6.86 -4.19
CA ASP A 43 -7.95 5.79 -4.00
C ASP A 43 -8.39 5.70 -2.53
N MET A 44 -7.45 5.72 -1.59
CA MET A 44 -7.74 5.67 -0.16
C MET A 44 -8.57 6.87 0.31
N ILE A 45 -8.30 8.05 -0.20
CA ILE A 45 -9.06 9.27 0.09
C ILE A 45 -10.46 9.19 -0.53
N ARG A 46 -10.56 8.86 -1.82
CA ARG A 46 -11.82 8.80 -2.57
C ARG A 46 -12.81 7.82 -1.94
N TYR A 47 -12.34 6.67 -1.54
CA TYR A 47 -13.16 5.60 -0.95
C TYR A 47 -13.22 5.66 0.57
N LYS A 48 -12.69 6.73 1.19
CA LYS A 48 -12.68 6.97 2.65
C LYS A 48 -12.13 5.79 3.46
N ARG A 49 -11.04 5.24 3.00
CA ARG A 49 -10.41 4.04 3.57
C ARG A 49 -9.40 4.40 4.67
N ALA A 50 -9.89 5.04 5.75
CA ALA A 50 -9.08 5.33 6.94
C ALA A 50 -8.45 4.07 7.56
N ASP A 51 -9.14 2.93 7.45
CA ASP A 51 -8.67 1.63 7.90
C ASP A 51 -7.33 1.23 7.26
N LEU A 52 -7.13 1.55 5.98
CA LEU A 52 -5.89 1.25 5.27
C LEU A 52 -4.72 2.12 5.74
N PHE A 53 -4.98 3.36 6.17
CA PHE A 53 -3.96 4.22 6.76
C PHE A 53 -3.45 3.69 8.10
N GLN A 54 -4.28 2.97 8.85
CA GLN A 54 -3.94 2.43 10.15
C GLN A 54 -3.24 1.06 10.09
N LYS A 55 -3.24 0.41 8.92
CA LYS A 55 -2.56 -0.88 8.75
C LYS A 55 -1.06 -0.71 8.90
N LYS A 56 -0.46 -1.59 9.69
CA LYS A 56 0.99 -1.65 9.83
C LYS A 56 1.62 -2.12 8.52
N LEU A 57 2.65 -1.44 8.10
CA LEU A 57 3.47 -1.88 6.97
C LEU A 57 4.44 -2.95 7.42
N HIS A 58 4.68 -3.92 6.57
CA HIS A 58 5.62 -5.00 6.81
C HIS A 58 6.77 -4.93 5.82
N GLY A 59 7.96 -5.21 6.32
CA GLY A 59 9.13 -5.50 5.52
C GLY A 59 9.41 -6.99 5.54
N LEU A 60 10.38 -7.42 4.74
CA LEU A 60 10.82 -8.80 4.65
C LEU A 60 12.33 -8.86 4.87
N LYS A 61 12.76 -9.61 5.87
CA LYS A 61 14.16 -9.97 6.02
C LYS A 61 14.42 -11.26 5.26
N VAL A 62 15.45 -11.25 4.48
CA VAL A 62 15.87 -12.41 3.68
C VAL A 62 17.19 -12.91 4.24
N TYR A 63 17.25 -14.15 4.60
CA TYR A 63 18.44 -14.82 5.12
C TYR A 63 18.89 -15.91 4.14
N ARG A 64 20.21 -16.02 3.95
CA ARG A 64 20.79 -17.11 3.16
C ARG A 64 20.87 -18.40 3.99
N ASN A 65 20.59 -19.52 3.35
CA ASN A 65 20.73 -20.86 3.94
C ASN A 65 21.99 -21.56 3.41
N ASP A 66 23.10 -20.84 3.29
CA ASP A 66 24.38 -21.35 2.75
C ASP A 66 25.40 -21.77 3.82
N GLY A 67 24.95 -21.90 5.07
CA GLY A 67 25.83 -22.22 6.20
C GLY A 67 26.60 -21.03 6.78
N SER A 68 26.50 -19.84 6.17
CA SER A 68 27.17 -18.62 6.68
C SER A 68 26.49 -18.00 7.92
N GLY A 69 25.50 -18.69 8.46
CA GLY A 69 24.64 -18.21 9.55
C GLY A 69 23.53 -17.28 9.07
N LYS A 70 22.60 -16.96 9.98
CA LYS A 70 21.47 -16.05 9.68
C LYS A 70 21.96 -14.61 9.54
N LYS A 71 22.65 -14.30 8.46
CA LYS A 71 22.97 -12.91 8.13
C LYS A 71 21.96 -12.39 7.13
N PRO A 72 21.40 -11.17 7.31
CA PRO A 72 20.62 -10.54 6.27
C PRO A 72 21.43 -10.47 4.98
N TRP A 73 20.83 -10.88 3.87
CA TRP A 73 21.48 -10.72 2.58
C TRP A 73 21.48 -9.23 2.20
N SER A 74 22.67 -8.67 1.99
CA SER A 74 22.83 -7.39 1.30
C SER A 74 23.31 -7.71 -0.11
N GLY A 75 22.71 -7.14 -1.12
CA GLY A 75 23.05 -7.42 -2.52
C GLY A 75 24.54 -7.16 -2.88
N SER A 76 25.30 -6.55 -1.97
CA SER A 76 26.72 -6.26 -2.09
C SER A 76 27.64 -7.37 -1.56
N ASP A 77 27.11 -8.39 -0.91
CA ASP A 77 27.93 -9.51 -0.37
C ASP A 77 28.42 -10.47 -1.46
N GLY A 78 28.32 -10.05 -2.71
CA GLY A 78 28.67 -10.83 -3.88
C GLY A 78 30.15 -10.91 -4.18
N ASN A 79 30.96 -11.48 -3.31
CA ASN A 79 32.18 -12.11 -3.77
C ASN A 79 31.84 -13.53 -4.23
N SER A 80 31.39 -13.63 -5.47
CA SER A 80 30.96 -14.87 -6.11
C SER A 80 32.04 -15.96 -6.18
N ALA A 81 33.31 -15.59 -5.97
CA ALA A 81 34.42 -16.53 -5.94
C ALA A 81 34.56 -17.25 -4.58
N GLN A 82 34.09 -16.63 -3.49
CA GLN A 82 34.24 -17.14 -2.14
C GLN A 82 32.98 -17.85 -1.61
N TYR A 83 31.82 -17.45 -2.10
CA TYR A 83 30.54 -18.05 -1.72
C TYR A 83 29.71 -18.32 -2.98
N PRO A 84 29.34 -19.58 -3.26
CA PRO A 84 28.41 -19.87 -4.34
C PRO A 84 27.11 -19.09 -4.11
N TRP A 85 26.45 -18.68 -5.19
CA TRP A 85 25.14 -18.03 -5.09
C TRP A 85 24.19 -18.90 -4.27
N PRO A 86 23.59 -18.37 -3.21
CA PRO A 86 22.67 -19.14 -2.38
C PRO A 86 21.47 -19.56 -3.22
N THR A 87 21.12 -20.82 -3.14
CA THR A 87 19.95 -21.41 -3.81
C THR A 87 18.72 -21.42 -2.94
N GLU A 88 18.92 -21.27 -1.62
CA GLU A 88 17.83 -21.30 -0.65
C GLU A 88 17.87 -20.07 0.26
N PHE A 89 16.67 -19.59 0.58
CA PHE A 89 16.49 -18.44 1.43
C PHE A 89 15.40 -18.70 2.48
N THR A 90 15.60 -18.17 3.67
CA THR A 90 14.55 -18.07 4.70
C THR A 90 14.02 -16.65 4.75
N TYR A 91 12.71 -16.49 4.82
CA TYR A 91 12.01 -15.22 4.83
C TYR A 91 11.37 -14.98 6.19
N GLU A 92 11.64 -13.82 6.78
CA GLU A 92 11.07 -13.42 8.06
C GLU A 92 10.37 -12.06 7.90
N PRO A 93 9.02 -12.02 7.98
CA PRO A 93 8.32 -10.75 7.96
C PRO A 93 8.54 -9.98 9.26
N PHE A 94 8.70 -8.66 9.18
CA PHE A 94 8.79 -7.79 10.34
C PHE A 94 7.96 -6.53 10.15
N VAL A 95 7.50 -5.95 11.26
CA VAL A 95 6.73 -4.71 11.22
C VAL A 95 7.67 -3.53 11.08
N LEU A 96 7.43 -2.69 10.08
CA LEU A 96 8.14 -1.43 9.92
C LEU A 96 7.68 -0.43 10.98
N SER A 97 8.58 0.47 11.39
CA SER A 97 8.25 1.54 12.32
C SER A 97 7.06 2.34 11.81
N ALA A 98 6.08 2.54 12.67
CA ALA A 98 4.89 3.32 12.33
C ALA A 98 5.30 4.77 12.00
N ARG A 99 4.82 5.27 10.88
CA ARG A 99 4.92 6.70 10.56
C ARG A 99 3.78 7.40 11.30
N SER A 100 4.10 8.39 12.13
CA SER A 100 3.14 9.03 13.04
C SER A 100 1.92 9.62 12.34
N TRP A 101 2.07 10.16 11.15
CA TRP A 101 0.97 10.73 10.38
C TRP A 101 0.00 9.67 9.80
N TRP A 102 0.47 8.42 9.57
CA TRP A 102 -0.37 7.33 9.11
C TRP A 102 -1.25 6.78 10.22
N THR A 103 -0.70 6.67 11.43
CA THR A 103 -1.44 6.12 12.57
C THR A 103 -2.47 7.10 13.12
N ASN A 104 -2.31 8.39 12.87
CA ASN A 104 -3.17 9.46 13.38
C ASN A 104 -4.01 10.11 12.27
N PHE A 105 -4.34 9.36 11.22
CA PHE A 105 -5.17 9.87 10.14
C PHE A 105 -6.49 10.43 10.68
N SER A 106 -6.75 11.70 10.37
CA SER A 106 -7.99 12.37 10.75
C SER A 106 -8.96 12.45 9.56
N PRO A 107 -10.26 12.17 9.77
CA PRO A 107 -11.26 12.28 8.70
C PRO A 107 -11.31 13.64 7.99
N LYS A 108 -10.87 14.72 8.63
CA LYS A 108 -10.77 16.03 7.98
C LYS A 108 -9.84 16.02 6.77
N TRP A 109 -8.85 15.12 6.75
CA TRP A 109 -7.86 15.02 5.66
C TRP A 109 -8.38 14.35 4.39
N TYR A 110 -9.64 13.89 4.38
CA TYR A 110 -10.29 13.51 3.11
C TYR A 110 -10.57 14.71 2.20
N LEU A 111 -10.62 15.91 2.77
CA LEU A 111 -10.76 17.16 2.03
C LEU A 111 -9.65 18.12 2.44
N SER A 112 -9.07 18.79 1.46
CA SER A 112 -8.07 19.82 1.75
C SER A 112 -8.70 21.05 2.41
N ALA A 113 -7.96 21.70 3.30
CA ALA A 113 -8.36 22.99 3.84
C ALA A 113 -8.40 24.05 2.74
N PHE A 114 -9.36 24.95 2.80
CA PHE A 114 -9.29 26.17 2.01
C PHE A 114 -8.21 27.10 2.59
N PRO A 115 -7.41 27.76 1.74
CA PRO A 115 -6.47 28.77 2.22
C PRO A 115 -7.20 29.88 3.01
N VAL A 116 -6.68 30.24 4.17
CA VAL A 116 -7.28 31.29 5.01
C VAL A 116 -7.45 32.60 4.24
N ALA A 117 -6.52 32.91 3.36
CA ALA A 117 -6.62 34.10 2.49
C ALA A 117 -7.87 34.09 1.60
N GLU A 118 -8.33 32.92 1.15
CA GLU A 118 -9.54 32.82 0.33
C GLU A 118 -10.80 32.99 1.18
N ILE A 119 -10.83 32.43 2.39
CA ILE A 119 -11.94 32.60 3.33
C ILE A 119 -12.12 34.07 3.70
N ASN A 120 -11.01 34.77 3.92
CA ASN A 120 -11.03 36.20 4.32
C ASN A 120 -11.47 37.15 3.22
N LYS A 121 -11.63 36.72 1.97
CA LYS A 121 -12.17 37.55 0.88
C LYS A 121 -13.66 37.85 0.99
N GLY A 122 -14.38 37.20 1.92
CA GLY A 122 -15.77 37.55 2.22
C GLY A 122 -16.80 37.03 1.23
N TYR A 123 -16.48 36.05 0.40
CA TYR A 123 -17.43 35.43 -0.56
C TYR A 123 -18.46 34.49 0.10
N GLY A 124 -18.52 34.43 1.41
CA GLY A 124 -19.33 33.44 2.13
C GLY A 124 -18.74 32.03 2.12
N LEU A 125 -17.47 31.92 1.72
CA LEU A 125 -16.76 30.62 1.78
C LEU A 125 -16.51 30.21 3.23
N THR A 126 -16.99 29.04 3.60
CA THR A 126 -16.74 28.44 4.91
C THR A 126 -15.72 27.31 4.79
N GLN A 127 -14.94 27.11 5.85
CA GLN A 127 -13.92 26.05 5.89
C GLN A 127 -14.55 24.66 5.84
N ASN A 128 -13.85 23.70 5.26
CA ASN A 128 -14.23 22.30 5.33
C ASN A 128 -14.32 21.80 6.78
N PRO A 129 -15.25 20.87 7.09
CA PRO A 129 -15.42 20.36 8.44
C PRO A 129 -14.13 19.85 9.07
N GLY A 130 -13.83 20.31 10.27
CA GLY A 130 -12.69 19.86 11.06
C GLY A 130 -11.39 20.64 10.84
N TRP A 131 -11.40 21.61 9.93
CA TRP A 131 -10.27 22.53 9.70
C TRP A 131 -10.43 23.86 10.43
#